data_233c53996a44f8304400f4ff3d112e2c
#
_entry.id   233c53996a44f8304400f4ff3d112e2c
#
_cell.length_a   1.000
_cell.length_b   1.000
_cell.length_c   1.000
_cell.angle_alpha   90.00
_cell.angle_beta   90.00
_cell.angle_gamma   90.00
#
_symmetry.space_group_name_H-M   'P 1'
#
loop_
_entity.id
_entity.type
_entity.pdbx_description
1 polymer ?
#
loop_
_entity_poly.entity_id
_entity_poly.type
_entity_poly.pdbx_seq_one_letter_code
_entity_poly.pdbx_strand_id
1 'polypeptide(L)'
;SFHFGVPERGVVDRLREKGIVTLASATSVEEALLAVEQGIDMVVAQGYEAGGHRGIFDPQAPDGQMSTFTLIQALKRRIDIPLIAAGGIMDGAGVNSVMHLGAEGAQLGTAFLLCPESAADAGYREAIKGATDGHTVLTSAISGRPARCLVNGWRAINDRHLVPDYPVAYDVGKALASAAKAQGDRQYGAHWAGQGVSLIRELPAAELIRTLVNESGF
;
A
#
# COMPACT_ATOMS: atom_id res chain seq x y z
N SER A 1 -13.23 -2.14 2.82
CA SER A 1 -12.26 -1.16 2.29
C SER A 1 -12.22 -1.23 0.77
N PHE A 2 -12.20 -0.08 0.12
CA PHE A 2 -12.13 0.08 -1.35
C PHE A 2 -10.76 0.62 -1.72
N HIS A 3 -10.18 0.11 -2.82
CA HIS A 3 -8.79 0.43 -3.16
C HIS A 3 -8.60 1.06 -4.55
N PHE A 4 -9.38 0.71 -5.56
CA PHE A 4 -9.24 1.19 -6.93
C PHE A 4 -10.44 2.03 -7.37
N GLY A 5 -10.87 2.93 -6.54
CA GLY A 5 -12.08 3.70 -6.69
C GLY A 5 -13.06 3.46 -5.55
N VAL A 6 -14.20 4.09 -5.64
CA VAL A 6 -15.29 3.96 -4.66
C VAL A 6 -16.57 3.55 -5.38
N PRO A 7 -17.43 2.74 -4.74
CA PRO A 7 -18.71 2.39 -5.33
C PRO A 7 -19.66 3.59 -5.30
N GLU A 8 -20.74 3.50 -6.07
CA GLU A 8 -21.82 4.45 -6.02
C GLU A 8 -22.43 4.57 -4.61
N ARG A 9 -22.91 5.77 -4.26
CA ARG A 9 -23.44 6.11 -2.94
C ARG A 9 -24.47 5.10 -2.43
N GLY A 10 -25.37 4.61 -3.29
CA GLY A 10 -26.38 3.64 -2.88
C GLY A 10 -25.81 2.30 -2.39
N VAL A 11 -24.59 1.91 -2.81
CA VAL A 11 -23.88 0.74 -2.26
C VAL A 11 -23.33 1.06 -0.86
N VAL A 12 -22.73 2.24 -0.70
CA VAL A 12 -22.20 2.71 0.60
C VAL A 12 -23.32 2.82 1.62
N ASP A 13 -24.47 3.39 1.24
CA ASP A 13 -25.64 3.54 2.12
C ASP A 13 -26.15 2.18 2.61
N ARG A 14 -26.26 1.18 1.73
CA ARG A 14 -26.66 -0.20 2.13
C ARG A 14 -25.65 -0.85 3.08
N LEU A 15 -24.35 -0.59 2.93
CA LEU A 15 -23.33 -1.07 3.86
C LEU A 15 -23.49 -0.41 5.23
N ARG A 16 -23.73 0.90 5.25
CA ARG A 16 -23.95 1.67 6.48
C ARG A 16 -25.22 1.21 7.22
N GLU A 17 -26.32 0.92 6.51
CA GLU A 17 -27.53 0.35 7.10
C GLU A 17 -27.30 -0.99 7.81
N LYS A 18 -26.24 -1.73 7.42
CA LYS A 18 -25.79 -2.96 8.08
C LYS A 18 -24.75 -2.73 9.17
N GLY A 19 -24.48 -1.48 9.56
CA GLY A 19 -23.47 -1.13 10.54
C GLY A 19 -22.03 -1.35 10.09
N ILE A 20 -21.79 -1.44 8.78
CA ILE A 20 -20.45 -1.66 8.21
C ILE A 20 -19.78 -0.31 7.97
N VAL A 21 -18.65 -0.09 8.62
CA VAL A 21 -17.78 1.08 8.39
C VAL A 21 -17.01 0.91 7.09
N THR A 22 -17.00 1.96 6.27
CA THR A 22 -16.39 1.96 4.95
C THR A 22 -15.11 2.79 4.93
N LEU A 23 -14.06 2.25 4.28
CA LEU A 23 -12.80 2.95 4.04
C LEU A 23 -12.51 2.98 2.54
N ALA A 24 -11.87 4.05 2.05
CA ALA A 24 -11.33 4.10 0.70
C ALA A 24 -9.88 4.62 0.71
N SER A 25 -9.01 3.94 -0.04
CA SER A 25 -7.67 4.47 -0.30
C SER A 25 -7.77 5.62 -1.29
N ALA A 26 -7.08 6.73 -0.99
CA ALA A 26 -6.92 7.86 -1.90
C ALA A 26 -5.44 8.23 -2.02
N THR A 27 -5.02 8.57 -3.23
CA THR A 27 -3.66 8.95 -3.57
C THR A 27 -3.54 10.43 -3.92
N SER A 28 -4.69 11.12 -4.04
CA SER A 28 -4.81 12.54 -4.31
C SER A 28 -5.96 13.19 -3.51
N VAL A 29 -6.03 14.51 -3.54
CA VAL A 29 -7.13 15.25 -2.93
C VAL A 29 -8.44 15.02 -3.68
N GLU A 30 -8.39 14.95 -4.99
CA GLU A 30 -9.54 14.75 -5.86
C GLU A 30 -10.19 13.38 -5.58
N GLU A 31 -9.41 12.32 -5.43
CA GLU A 31 -9.88 10.98 -5.07
C GLU A 31 -10.54 10.95 -3.68
N ALA A 32 -9.95 11.65 -2.71
CA ALA A 32 -10.50 11.75 -1.37
C ALA A 32 -11.83 12.52 -1.35
N LEU A 33 -11.94 13.61 -2.10
CA LEU A 33 -13.20 14.37 -2.23
C LEU A 33 -14.30 13.52 -2.87
N LEU A 34 -13.97 12.73 -3.90
CA LEU A 34 -14.91 11.78 -4.50
C LEU A 34 -15.36 10.72 -3.47
N ALA A 35 -14.44 10.21 -2.64
CA ALA A 35 -14.78 9.26 -1.58
C ALA A 35 -15.78 9.87 -0.57
N VAL A 36 -15.54 11.12 -0.15
CA VAL A 36 -16.45 11.88 0.73
C VAL A 36 -17.83 12.06 0.07
N GLU A 37 -17.87 12.45 -1.20
CA GLU A 37 -19.11 12.62 -1.97
C GLU A 37 -19.93 11.33 -2.03
N GLN A 38 -19.28 10.18 -2.19
CA GLN A 38 -19.93 8.88 -2.16
C GLN A 38 -20.32 8.41 -0.76
N GLY A 39 -19.96 9.15 0.28
CA GLY A 39 -20.34 8.87 1.68
C GLY A 39 -19.46 7.85 2.39
N ILE A 40 -18.23 7.66 1.96
CA ILE A 40 -17.22 6.84 2.66
C ILE A 40 -16.97 7.41 4.06
N ASP A 41 -16.82 6.53 5.06
CA ASP A 41 -16.67 6.94 6.45
C ASP A 41 -15.25 7.37 6.82
N MET A 42 -14.21 6.80 6.18
CA MET A 42 -12.80 7.11 6.44
C MET A 42 -11.97 7.06 5.16
N VAL A 43 -10.95 7.91 5.03
CA VAL A 43 -9.99 7.86 3.92
C VAL A 43 -8.65 7.31 4.39
N VAL A 44 -8.11 6.33 3.67
CA VAL A 44 -6.73 5.89 3.81
C VAL A 44 -5.88 6.74 2.87
N ALA A 45 -5.13 7.70 3.42
CA ALA A 45 -4.20 8.57 2.69
C ALA A 45 -2.96 7.76 2.31
N GLN A 46 -2.95 7.22 1.08
CA GLN A 46 -1.83 6.39 0.60
C GLN A 46 -0.75 7.24 -0.05
N GLY A 47 0.35 7.45 0.66
CA GLY A 47 1.54 8.11 0.13
C GLY A 47 2.25 7.28 -0.94
N TYR A 48 3.11 7.96 -1.72
CA TYR A 48 3.89 7.34 -2.79
C TYR A 48 4.89 6.29 -2.28
N GLU A 49 5.25 6.34 -0.99
CA GLU A 49 6.15 5.40 -0.31
C GLU A 49 5.54 4.02 -0.08
N ALA A 50 4.21 3.89 -0.17
CA ALA A 50 3.49 2.67 0.15
C ALA A 50 3.90 1.49 -0.75
N GLY A 51 3.99 0.29 -0.17
CA GLY A 51 4.18 -0.96 -0.88
C GLY A 51 2.87 -1.53 -1.43
N GLY A 52 2.98 -2.44 -2.40
CA GLY A 52 1.84 -3.02 -3.09
C GLY A 52 1.20 -2.07 -4.09
N HIS A 53 -0.05 -2.36 -4.46
CA HIS A 53 -0.76 -1.58 -5.46
C HIS A 53 -0.97 -0.12 -5.02
N ARG A 54 -0.69 0.79 -5.94
CA ARG A 54 -1.08 2.19 -5.82
C ARG A 54 -2.59 2.30 -5.94
N GLY A 55 -3.24 2.90 -4.95
CA GLY A 55 -4.71 3.00 -4.86
C GLY A 55 -5.33 4.01 -5.83
N ILE A 56 -4.57 4.50 -6.80
CA ILE A 56 -5.03 5.45 -7.83
C ILE A 56 -6.30 4.93 -8.52
N PHE A 57 -7.31 5.78 -8.66
CA PHE A 57 -8.60 5.38 -9.23
C PHE A 57 -8.48 5.12 -10.73
N ASP A 58 -7.94 6.08 -11.47
CA ASP A 58 -7.62 5.93 -12.89
C ASP A 58 -6.12 5.68 -13.08
N PRO A 59 -5.69 4.46 -13.45
CA PRO A 59 -4.29 4.13 -13.65
C PRO A 59 -3.64 4.83 -14.85
N GLN A 60 -4.43 5.48 -15.72
CA GLN A 60 -3.95 6.26 -16.86
C GLN A 60 -3.75 7.72 -16.51
N ALA A 61 -4.34 8.21 -15.40
CA ALA A 61 -4.15 9.57 -14.94
C ALA A 61 -2.73 9.80 -14.43
N PRO A 62 -2.21 11.05 -14.55
CA PRO A 62 -0.93 11.40 -13.94
C PRO A 62 -0.98 11.21 -12.41
N ASP A 63 -0.05 10.45 -11.86
CA ASP A 63 0.12 10.33 -10.40
C ASP A 63 0.93 11.53 -9.89
N GLY A 64 0.35 12.30 -8.97
CA GLY A 64 1.02 13.43 -8.32
C GLY A 64 2.16 13.01 -7.38
N GLN A 65 2.33 11.72 -7.13
CA GLN A 65 3.43 11.12 -6.34
C GLN A 65 3.63 11.77 -4.96
N MET A 66 2.55 12.25 -4.36
CA MET A 66 2.64 12.88 -3.04
C MET A 66 3.11 11.89 -1.99
N SER A 67 4.06 12.35 -1.15
CA SER A 67 4.47 11.62 0.04
C SER A 67 3.29 11.51 1.04
N THR A 68 3.34 10.53 1.91
CA THR A 68 2.38 10.37 3.02
C THR A 68 2.26 11.67 3.82
N PHE A 69 3.41 12.29 4.13
CA PHE A 69 3.50 13.55 4.85
C PHE A 69 2.74 14.70 4.15
N THR A 70 2.98 14.88 2.85
CA THR A 70 2.35 15.96 2.07
C THR A 70 0.85 15.71 1.87
N LEU A 71 0.49 14.45 1.57
CA LEU A 71 -0.90 14.07 1.30
C LEU A 71 -1.80 14.29 2.50
N ILE A 72 -1.38 13.87 3.71
CA ILE A 72 -2.16 14.10 4.94
C ILE A 72 -2.45 15.58 5.14
N GLN A 73 -1.44 16.46 5.03
CA GLN A 73 -1.62 17.89 5.21
C GLN A 73 -2.55 18.51 4.15
N ALA A 74 -2.48 18.03 2.91
CA ALA A 74 -3.36 18.49 1.84
C ALA A 74 -4.82 18.07 2.11
N LEU A 75 -5.03 16.83 2.57
CA LEU A 75 -6.35 16.29 2.86
C LEU A 75 -7.00 16.94 4.10
N LYS A 76 -6.27 17.14 5.19
CA LYS A 76 -6.82 17.79 6.42
C LYS A 76 -7.36 19.20 6.18
N ARG A 77 -6.95 19.86 5.11
CA ARG A 77 -7.47 21.18 4.72
C ARG A 77 -8.75 21.11 3.90
N ARG A 78 -9.16 19.92 3.47
CA ARG A 78 -10.20 19.73 2.44
C ARG A 78 -11.32 18.77 2.85
N ILE A 79 -11.07 17.87 3.78
CA ILE A 79 -12.06 16.88 4.22
C ILE A 79 -12.08 16.81 5.75
N ASP A 80 -13.27 16.57 6.30
CA ASP A 80 -13.53 16.52 7.75
C ASP A 80 -13.69 15.10 8.29
N ILE A 81 -13.71 14.08 7.39
CA ILE A 81 -13.81 12.67 7.82
C ILE A 81 -12.43 12.14 8.26
N PRO A 82 -12.40 11.10 9.11
CA PRO A 82 -11.16 10.53 9.61
C PRO A 82 -10.17 10.12 8.53
N LEU A 83 -8.87 10.39 8.77
CA LEU A 83 -7.74 10.03 7.90
C LEU A 83 -6.89 8.95 8.55
N ILE A 84 -6.60 7.91 7.78
CA ILE A 84 -5.63 6.86 8.13
C ILE A 84 -4.40 7.03 7.24
N ALA A 85 -3.23 7.26 7.82
CA ALA A 85 -1.99 7.40 7.06
C ALA A 85 -1.47 6.03 6.60
N ALA A 86 -1.05 5.91 5.34
CA ALA A 86 -0.46 4.68 4.81
C ALA A 86 0.74 4.97 3.89
N GLY A 87 1.86 4.31 4.14
CA GLY A 87 3.09 4.42 3.34
C GLY A 87 4.28 4.97 4.12
N GLY A 88 5.41 4.29 4.07
CA GLY A 88 6.67 4.71 4.69
C GLY A 88 6.74 4.61 6.21
N ILE A 89 5.67 4.24 6.89
CA ILE A 89 5.60 4.19 8.36
C ILE A 89 6.14 2.83 8.83
N MET A 90 7.23 2.82 9.60
CA MET A 90 7.94 1.60 9.99
C MET A 90 8.18 1.47 11.50
N ASP A 91 8.01 2.55 12.26
CA ASP A 91 8.23 2.62 13.70
C ASP A 91 7.22 3.54 14.42
N GLY A 92 7.31 3.60 15.74
CA GLY A 92 6.40 4.44 16.55
C GLY A 92 6.63 5.93 16.34
N ALA A 93 7.84 6.36 16.02
CA ALA A 93 8.11 7.76 15.68
C ALA A 93 7.39 8.19 14.40
N GLY A 94 7.38 7.30 13.40
CA GLY A 94 6.59 7.48 12.18
C GLY A 94 5.08 7.53 12.46
N VAL A 95 4.57 6.64 13.32
CA VAL A 95 3.16 6.66 13.76
C VAL A 95 2.84 8.00 14.44
N ASN A 96 3.64 8.42 15.43
CA ASN A 96 3.46 9.68 16.13
C ASN A 96 3.48 10.87 15.16
N SER A 97 4.40 10.88 14.20
CA SER A 97 4.53 11.97 13.22
C SER A 97 3.27 12.15 12.39
N VAL A 98 2.68 11.06 11.86
CA VAL A 98 1.45 11.16 11.05
C VAL A 98 0.23 11.55 11.89
N MET A 99 0.16 11.11 13.14
CA MET A 99 -0.88 11.54 14.08
C MET A 99 -0.79 13.06 14.36
N HIS A 100 0.41 13.59 14.57
CA HIS A 100 0.61 15.04 14.72
C HIS A 100 0.27 15.85 13.47
N LEU A 101 0.35 15.25 12.27
CA LEU A 101 -0.12 15.88 11.04
C LEU A 101 -1.64 15.89 10.88
N GLY A 102 -2.36 15.19 11.76
CA GLY A 102 -3.81 15.13 11.80
C GLY A 102 -4.43 13.86 11.26
N ALA A 103 -3.67 12.78 11.07
CA ALA A 103 -4.24 11.46 10.89
C ALA A 103 -4.79 10.93 12.22
N GLU A 104 -5.86 10.14 12.19
CA GLU A 104 -6.42 9.47 13.37
C GLU A 104 -5.90 8.03 13.52
N GLY A 105 -5.08 7.56 12.58
CA GLY A 105 -4.44 6.25 12.64
C GLY A 105 -3.38 6.06 11.57
N ALA A 106 -2.65 4.95 11.68
CA ALA A 106 -1.63 4.55 10.73
C ALA A 106 -1.87 3.11 10.25
N GLN A 107 -1.78 2.88 8.94
CA GLN A 107 -1.86 1.58 8.31
C GLN A 107 -0.46 1.16 7.85
N LEU A 108 0.09 0.14 8.49
CA LEU A 108 1.40 -0.40 8.19
C LEU A 108 1.27 -1.74 7.47
N GLY A 109 1.96 -1.91 6.35
CA GLY A 109 2.02 -3.18 5.61
C GLY A 109 3.42 -3.79 5.69
N THR A 110 4.40 -3.10 5.10
CA THR A 110 5.78 -3.56 4.98
C THR A 110 6.41 -3.95 6.33
N ALA A 111 6.11 -3.20 7.39
CA ALA A 111 6.61 -3.47 8.73
C ALA A 111 6.26 -4.88 9.25
N PHE A 112 5.16 -5.48 8.77
CA PHE A 112 4.68 -6.79 9.21
C PHE A 112 5.14 -7.97 8.33
N LEU A 113 5.86 -7.74 7.23
CA LEU A 113 6.22 -8.80 6.28
C LEU A 113 7.17 -9.85 6.87
N LEU A 114 8.04 -9.48 7.82
CA LEU A 114 8.94 -10.41 8.50
C LEU A 114 8.36 -11.01 9.80
N CYS A 115 7.15 -10.62 10.21
CA CYS A 115 6.49 -11.27 11.34
C CYS A 115 6.32 -12.78 11.05
N PRO A 116 6.53 -13.67 12.02
CA PRO A 116 6.30 -15.12 11.86
C PRO A 116 4.89 -15.44 11.32
N GLU A 117 3.89 -14.64 11.69
CA GLU A 117 2.50 -14.79 11.28
C GLU A 117 2.23 -14.38 9.82
N SER A 118 3.19 -13.71 9.16
CA SER A 118 3.06 -13.31 7.75
C SER A 118 3.11 -14.52 6.82
N ALA A 119 2.28 -14.53 5.79
CA ALA A 119 2.28 -15.54 4.73
C ALA A 119 3.44 -15.40 3.72
N ALA A 120 4.36 -14.45 3.92
CA ALA A 120 5.55 -14.30 3.09
C ALA A 120 6.40 -15.57 3.14
N ASP A 121 6.66 -16.18 1.98
CA ASP A 121 7.49 -17.38 1.89
C ASP A 121 8.99 -17.09 2.15
N ALA A 122 9.78 -18.15 2.30
CA ALA A 122 11.20 -18.03 2.63
C ALA A 122 11.97 -17.17 1.60
N GLY A 123 11.66 -17.29 0.31
CA GLY A 123 12.32 -16.50 -0.72
C GLY A 123 11.98 -15.02 -0.65
N TYR A 124 10.73 -14.69 -0.37
CA TYR A 124 10.29 -13.32 -0.18
C TYR A 124 10.93 -12.71 1.09
N ARG A 125 10.94 -13.45 2.21
CA ARG A 125 11.61 -13.03 3.44
C ARG A 125 13.10 -12.76 3.24
N GLU A 126 13.79 -13.64 2.50
CA GLU A 126 15.20 -13.48 2.16
C GLU A 126 15.42 -12.22 1.30
N ALA A 127 14.60 -11.98 0.29
CA ALA A 127 14.66 -10.78 -0.54
C ALA A 127 14.44 -9.50 0.27
N ILE A 128 13.50 -9.51 1.24
CA ILE A 128 13.27 -8.39 2.14
C ILE A 128 14.47 -8.13 3.05
N LYS A 129 15.06 -9.18 3.65
CA LYS A 129 16.23 -9.06 4.52
C LYS A 129 17.47 -8.54 3.78
N GLY A 130 17.57 -8.83 2.49
CA GLY A 130 18.64 -8.31 1.63
C GLY A 130 18.38 -6.93 1.04
N ALA A 131 17.21 -6.34 1.29
CA ALA A 131 16.86 -5.04 0.72
C ALA A 131 17.60 -3.91 1.43
N THR A 132 18.12 -2.99 0.62
CA THR A 132 18.78 -1.75 1.08
C THR A 132 17.90 -0.54 0.76
N ASP A 133 18.35 0.65 1.17
CA ASP A 133 17.66 1.90 0.88
C ASP A 133 17.48 2.09 -0.64
N GLY A 134 16.29 2.53 -1.04
CA GLY A 134 15.96 2.72 -2.46
C GLY A 134 15.74 1.43 -3.26
N HIS A 135 15.73 0.26 -2.64
CA HIS A 135 15.60 -1.04 -3.31
C HIS A 135 14.16 -1.39 -3.72
N THR A 136 13.31 -0.39 -3.96
CA THR A 136 11.93 -0.60 -4.44
C THR A 136 11.66 0.16 -5.74
N VAL A 137 10.74 -0.35 -6.54
CA VAL A 137 10.31 0.25 -7.81
C VAL A 137 8.79 0.19 -7.92
N LEU A 138 8.18 1.23 -8.49
CA LEU A 138 6.77 1.20 -8.90
C LEU A 138 6.70 0.66 -10.34
N THR A 139 5.92 -0.39 -10.56
CA THR A 139 5.75 -1.02 -11.89
C THR A 139 4.33 -1.49 -12.12
N SER A 140 3.86 -1.46 -13.35
CA SER A 140 2.60 -2.09 -13.77
C SER A 140 2.80 -3.49 -14.37
N ALA A 141 4.05 -3.93 -14.56
CA ALA A 141 4.38 -5.17 -15.26
C ALA A 141 3.80 -6.44 -14.62
N ILE A 142 3.61 -6.43 -13.29
CA ILE A 142 3.16 -7.61 -12.54
C ILE A 142 1.64 -7.81 -12.66
N SER A 143 0.88 -6.72 -12.63
CA SER A 143 -0.58 -6.82 -12.44
C SER A 143 -1.42 -6.00 -13.40
N GLY A 144 -0.81 -5.17 -14.23
CA GLY A 144 -1.50 -4.22 -15.09
C GLY A 144 -1.85 -2.89 -14.40
N ARG A 145 -1.64 -2.78 -13.07
CA ARG A 145 -1.77 -1.53 -12.31
C ARG A 145 -0.48 -1.17 -11.60
N PRO A 146 -0.20 0.14 -11.42
CA PRO A 146 0.98 0.56 -10.68
C PRO A 146 1.04 -0.08 -9.29
N ALA A 147 2.16 -0.73 -8.97
CA ALA A 147 2.37 -1.36 -7.67
C ALA A 147 3.85 -1.30 -7.29
N ARG A 148 4.15 -1.04 -6.01
CA ARG A 148 5.52 -0.94 -5.53
C ARG A 148 5.99 -2.28 -4.99
N CYS A 149 7.11 -2.76 -5.51
CA CYS A 149 7.76 -4.00 -5.11
C CYS A 149 9.27 -3.82 -4.94
N LEU A 150 9.95 -4.84 -4.40
CA LEU A 150 11.40 -4.92 -4.47
C LEU A 150 11.87 -4.95 -5.93
N VAL A 151 13.01 -4.34 -6.21
CA VAL A 151 13.65 -4.41 -7.53
C VAL A 151 14.05 -5.85 -7.83
N ASN A 152 13.52 -6.41 -8.91
CA ASN A 152 13.79 -7.77 -9.37
C ASN A 152 13.61 -7.90 -10.88
N GLY A 153 13.46 -9.10 -11.43
CA GLY A 153 13.34 -9.38 -12.87
C GLY A 153 12.17 -8.66 -13.56
N TRP A 154 11.13 -8.30 -12.85
CA TRP A 154 10.00 -7.53 -13.39
C TRP A 154 10.40 -6.14 -13.91
N ARG A 155 11.50 -5.57 -13.40
CA ARG A 155 12.00 -4.28 -13.88
C ARG A 155 12.38 -4.31 -15.36
N ALA A 156 12.78 -5.46 -15.88
CA ALA A 156 13.11 -5.62 -17.30
C ALA A 156 11.88 -5.63 -18.23
N ILE A 157 10.68 -5.88 -17.66
CA ILE A 157 9.41 -5.94 -18.39
C ILE A 157 8.68 -4.60 -18.17
N ASN A 158 9.24 -3.51 -18.63
CA ASN A 158 8.69 -2.17 -18.34
C ASN A 158 8.01 -1.52 -19.55
N ASP A 159 7.54 -2.30 -20.51
CA ASP A 159 6.75 -1.76 -21.63
C ASP A 159 5.25 -1.83 -21.29
N ARG A 160 4.69 -0.72 -20.84
CA ARG A 160 3.26 -0.58 -20.51
C ARG A 160 2.32 -0.99 -21.65
N HIS A 161 2.78 -0.87 -22.90
CA HIS A 161 1.97 -1.20 -24.08
C HIS A 161 1.81 -2.71 -24.30
N LEU A 162 2.63 -3.52 -23.65
CA LEU A 162 2.62 -4.98 -23.77
C LEU A 162 1.95 -5.68 -22.58
N VAL A 163 1.58 -4.93 -21.53
CA VAL A 163 0.99 -5.49 -20.31
C VAL A 163 -0.53 -5.33 -20.36
N PRO A 164 -1.30 -6.43 -20.32
CA PRO A 164 -2.76 -6.36 -20.23
C PRO A 164 -3.24 -5.61 -18.97
N ASP A 165 -4.46 -5.11 -19.01
CA ASP A 165 -5.07 -4.46 -17.86
C ASP A 165 -5.29 -5.42 -16.68
N TYR A 166 -5.33 -4.86 -15.47
CA TYR A 166 -5.76 -5.57 -14.27
C TYR A 166 -7.23 -6.05 -14.41
N PRO A 167 -7.60 -7.27 -14.01
CA PRO A 167 -6.78 -8.26 -13.30
C PRO A 167 -6.06 -9.28 -14.21
N VAL A 168 -6.23 -9.22 -15.52
CA VAL A 168 -5.71 -10.24 -16.47
C VAL A 168 -4.19 -10.37 -16.37
N ALA A 169 -3.46 -9.25 -16.38
CA ALA A 169 -2.01 -9.27 -16.22
C ALA A 169 -1.58 -9.92 -14.89
N TYR A 170 -2.36 -9.72 -13.83
CA TYR A 170 -2.03 -10.28 -12.51
C TYR A 170 -2.11 -11.81 -12.48
N ASP A 171 -3.06 -12.41 -13.19
CA ASP A 171 -3.16 -13.86 -13.28
C ASP A 171 -2.02 -14.45 -14.10
N VAL A 172 -1.63 -13.80 -15.20
CA VAL A 172 -0.44 -14.16 -15.98
C VAL A 172 0.83 -14.01 -15.13
N GLY A 173 0.96 -12.91 -14.40
CA GLY A 173 2.08 -12.64 -13.50
C GLY A 173 2.24 -13.70 -12.41
N LYS A 174 1.15 -14.15 -11.80
CA LYS A 174 1.16 -15.26 -10.82
C LYS A 174 1.60 -16.58 -11.45
N ALA A 175 1.13 -16.87 -12.67
CA ALA A 175 1.53 -18.08 -13.38
C ALA A 175 3.03 -18.08 -13.70
N LEU A 176 3.57 -16.96 -14.20
CA LEU A 176 5.01 -16.78 -14.44
C LEU A 176 5.81 -16.93 -13.13
N ALA A 177 5.41 -16.24 -12.07
CA ALA A 177 6.08 -16.32 -10.77
C ALA A 177 6.11 -17.75 -10.23
N SER A 178 5.01 -18.50 -10.37
CA SER A 178 4.93 -19.91 -9.97
C SER A 178 5.87 -20.81 -10.80
N ALA A 179 5.89 -20.64 -12.11
CA ALA A 179 6.75 -21.40 -13.01
C ALA A 179 8.25 -21.13 -12.77
N ALA A 180 8.62 -19.85 -12.59
CA ALA A 180 9.97 -19.44 -12.25
C ALA A 180 10.42 -20.03 -10.89
N LYS A 181 9.56 -19.92 -9.88
CA LYS A 181 9.81 -20.50 -8.54
C LYS A 181 10.04 -22.03 -8.59
N ALA A 182 9.29 -22.75 -9.42
CA ALA A 182 9.46 -24.20 -9.59
C ALA A 182 10.84 -24.55 -10.18
N GLN A 183 11.49 -23.61 -10.90
CA GLN A 183 12.84 -23.74 -11.45
C GLN A 183 13.92 -23.12 -10.53
N GLY A 184 13.57 -22.69 -9.33
CA GLY A 184 14.47 -22.04 -8.38
C GLY A 184 14.75 -20.55 -8.67
N ASP A 185 14.12 -19.97 -9.70
CA ASP A 185 14.24 -18.56 -10.02
C ASP A 185 13.23 -17.74 -9.18
N ARG A 186 13.75 -16.84 -8.36
CA ARG A 186 12.96 -15.98 -7.47
C ARG A 186 12.82 -14.56 -7.99
N GLN A 187 13.33 -14.26 -9.19
CA GLN A 187 13.32 -12.92 -9.77
C GLN A 187 11.93 -12.43 -10.19
N TYR A 188 10.94 -13.32 -10.26
CA TYR A 188 9.58 -12.99 -10.72
C TYR A 188 8.53 -13.06 -9.60
N GLY A 189 8.94 -13.06 -8.34
CA GLY A 189 8.01 -12.89 -7.22
C GLY A 189 7.41 -11.48 -7.18
N ALA A 190 6.12 -11.37 -6.87
CA ALA A 190 5.49 -10.09 -6.55
C ALA A 190 5.86 -9.69 -5.11
N HIS A 191 7.09 -9.27 -4.92
CA HIS A 191 7.62 -8.95 -3.59
C HIS A 191 7.23 -7.50 -3.21
N TRP A 192 5.94 -7.32 -2.87
CA TRP A 192 5.38 -6.01 -2.52
C TRP A 192 6.06 -5.42 -1.28
N ALA A 193 6.70 -4.28 -1.41
CA ALA A 193 7.34 -3.59 -0.29
C ALA A 193 7.35 -2.08 -0.52
N GLY A 194 7.13 -1.31 0.54
CA GLY A 194 7.25 0.15 0.53
C GLY A 194 8.70 0.62 0.63
N GLN A 195 8.92 1.91 0.46
CA GLN A 195 10.25 2.51 0.46
C GLN A 195 10.98 2.36 1.81
N GLY A 196 10.25 2.17 2.91
CA GLY A 196 10.83 1.92 4.23
C GLY A 196 11.29 0.48 4.47
N VAL A 197 11.41 -0.37 3.44
CA VAL A 197 11.72 -1.80 3.61
C VAL A 197 13.02 -2.08 4.37
N SER A 198 14.05 -1.24 4.21
CA SER A 198 15.33 -1.38 4.93
C SER A 198 15.20 -1.18 6.45
N LEU A 199 14.10 -0.55 6.91
CA LEU A 199 13.81 -0.30 8.32
C LEU A 199 12.99 -1.43 8.98
N ILE A 200 12.74 -2.53 8.25
CA ILE A 200 11.91 -3.62 8.73
C ILE A 200 12.55 -4.35 9.92
N ARG A 201 11.69 -4.78 10.85
CA ARG A 201 12.09 -5.56 12.04
C ARG A 201 11.52 -6.96 11.97
N GLU A 202 12.29 -7.94 12.46
CA GLU A 202 11.85 -9.34 12.55
C GLU A 202 11.37 -9.63 13.97
N LEU A 203 10.08 -9.38 14.21
CA LEU A 203 9.42 -9.55 15.50
C LEU A 203 8.07 -10.26 15.29
N PRO A 204 7.55 -11.01 16.29
CA PRO A 204 6.15 -11.42 16.30
C PRO A 204 5.22 -10.21 16.21
N ALA A 205 4.10 -10.34 15.50
CA ALA A 205 3.19 -9.20 15.23
C ALA A 205 2.71 -8.52 16.53
N ALA A 206 2.39 -9.29 17.57
CA ALA A 206 1.97 -8.74 18.86
C ALA A 206 3.09 -7.95 19.57
N GLU A 207 4.34 -8.37 19.39
CA GLU A 207 5.51 -7.67 19.95
C GLU A 207 5.79 -6.40 19.15
N LEU A 208 5.74 -6.48 17.83
CA LEU A 208 5.86 -5.32 16.95
C LEU A 208 4.83 -4.23 17.31
N ILE A 209 3.56 -4.60 17.50
CA ILE A 209 2.51 -3.64 17.90
C ILE A 209 2.83 -2.99 19.24
N ARG A 210 3.24 -3.78 20.26
CA ARG A 210 3.65 -3.21 21.56
C ARG A 210 4.82 -2.25 21.44
N THR A 211 5.79 -2.61 20.61
CA THR A 211 6.96 -1.76 20.35
C THR A 211 6.55 -0.45 19.69
N LEU A 212 5.71 -0.52 18.65
CA LEU A 212 5.19 0.67 17.95
C LEU A 212 4.43 1.60 18.92
N VAL A 213 3.59 1.06 19.79
CA VAL A 213 2.85 1.84 20.80
C VAL A 213 3.81 2.50 21.79
N ASN A 214 4.78 1.75 22.31
CA ASN A 214 5.75 2.31 23.27
C ASN A 214 6.61 3.41 22.63
N GLU A 215 7.04 3.24 21.39
CA GLU A 215 7.84 4.22 20.65
C GLU A 215 7.03 5.45 20.24
N SER A 216 5.71 5.32 20.03
CA SER A 216 4.86 6.44 19.65
C SER A 216 4.59 7.43 20.78
N GLY A 217 4.74 6.99 22.02
CA GLY A 217 4.53 7.84 23.19
C GLY A 217 3.04 8.10 23.52
N PHE A 218 2.12 7.25 23.03
CA PHE A 218 0.69 7.27 23.37
C PHE A 218 0.36 6.41 24.58
#